data_0c148dadae476b37c7eb1d00a01358ec
#
_entry.id   0c148dadae476b37c7eb1d00a01358ec
#
_cell.length_a   1.000
_cell.length_b   1.000
_cell.length_c   1.000
_cell.angle_alpha   90.00
_cell.angle_beta   90.00
_cell.angle_gamma   90.00
#
_symmetry.space_group_name_H-M   'P 1'
#
loop_
_entity.id
_entity.type
_entity.pdbx_description
1 polymer ?
#
loop_
_entity_poly.entity_id
_entity_poly.type
_entity_poly.pdbx_seq_one_letter_code
_entity_poly.pdbx_strand_id
1 'polypeptide(L)'
;MPYIPPEVVAKAKEMDLLTYLKNYEPSELVHFGGSTYCTRTHDSLKISNGKWCWFSRGIGGKTALDYLIKVREIPFTEAVEMIVGQATIQPPTYAPVPKKDTPKVLLLPPASRCATHAVSYLSGRGIDREVIDFCLATGRLYESEGRYHNVVFVGHDQYGKARYANLRGIGSDFKGECNGSDKRFSFNIPAENSKILHLFESAIDLLSFEIGRAHV
;
A
#
# COMPACT_ATOMS: atom_id res chain seq x y z
N MET A 1 13.98 16.67 -34.24
CA MET A 1 14.00 16.85 -32.79
C MET A 1 15.46 17.11 -32.39
N PRO A 2 15.75 18.12 -31.54
CA PRO A 2 17.10 18.32 -31.06
C PRO A 2 17.56 17.07 -30.28
N TYR A 3 18.78 16.61 -30.56
CA TYR A 3 19.38 15.47 -29.89
C TYR A 3 19.84 15.89 -28.49
N ILE A 4 19.41 15.17 -27.43
CA ILE A 4 19.91 15.37 -26.08
C ILE A 4 20.85 14.20 -25.75
N PRO A 5 22.10 14.47 -25.30
CA PRO A 5 23.02 13.42 -24.92
C PRO A 5 22.47 12.53 -23.79
N PRO A 6 22.72 11.21 -23.81
CA PRO A 6 22.22 10.27 -22.80
C PRO A 6 22.61 10.63 -21.37
N GLU A 7 23.79 11.19 -21.15
CA GLU A 7 24.28 11.66 -19.86
C GLU A 7 23.47 12.83 -19.30
N VAL A 8 22.97 13.72 -20.15
CA VAL A 8 22.11 14.84 -19.74
C VAL A 8 20.74 14.30 -19.31
N VAL A 9 20.22 13.33 -20.05
CA VAL A 9 18.96 12.64 -19.68
C VAL A 9 19.13 11.87 -18.37
N ALA A 10 20.26 11.20 -18.17
CA ALA A 10 20.55 10.47 -16.93
C ALA A 10 20.56 11.44 -15.73
N LYS A 11 21.23 12.58 -15.87
CA LYS A 11 21.25 13.63 -14.84
C LYS A 11 19.86 14.18 -14.53
N ALA A 12 19.04 14.42 -15.55
CA ALA A 12 17.65 14.86 -15.33
C ALA A 12 16.79 13.82 -14.58
N LYS A 13 17.09 12.53 -14.73
CA LYS A 13 16.39 11.44 -14.04
C LYS A 13 16.81 11.25 -12.57
N GLU A 14 17.87 11.88 -12.11
CA GLU A 14 18.30 11.83 -10.70
C GLU A 14 17.38 12.63 -9.78
N MET A 15 16.69 13.65 -10.32
CA MET A 15 15.81 14.50 -9.53
C MET A 15 14.45 13.81 -9.28
N ASP A 16 14.14 13.53 -8.03
CA ASP A 16 12.82 13.06 -7.62
C ASP A 16 11.80 14.21 -7.56
N LEU A 17 10.50 13.87 -7.63
CA LEU A 17 9.44 14.88 -7.67
C LEU A 17 9.34 15.72 -6.39
N LEU A 18 9.57 15.12 -5.21
CA LEU A 18 9.49 15.84 -3.95
C LEU A 18 10.54 16.94 -3.87
N THR A 19 11.79 16.59 -4.26
CA THR A 19 12.92 17.54 -4.32
C THR A 19 12.63 18.66 -5.32
N TYR A 20 12.13 18.29 -6.51
CA TYR A 20 11.75 19.28 -7.53
C TYR A 20 10.72 20.28 -7.00
N LEU A 21 9.59 19.79 -6.48
CA LEU A 21 8.52 20.66 -6.00
C LEU A 21 8.96 21.52 -4.80
N LYS A 22 9.73 20.98 -3.86
CA LYS A 22 10.26 21.75 -2.73
C LYS A 22 11.11 22.93 -3.16
N ASN A 23 11.94 22.75 -4.19
CA ASN A 23 12.91 23.74 -4.58
C ASN A 23 12.35 24.75 -5.60
N TYR A 24 11.47 24.32 -6.49
CA TYR A 24 11.06 25.12 -7.65
C TYR A 24 9.58 25.47 -7.68
N GLU A 25 8.73 24.63 -7.10
CA GLU A 25 7.28 24.86 -7.06
C GLU A 25 6.71 24.60 -5.63
N PRO A 26 7.24 25.25 -4.59
CA PRO A 26 6.83 24.95 -3.20
C PRO A 26 5.35 25.24 -2.92
N SER A 27 4.74 26.15 -3.67
CA SER A 27 3.31 26.45 -3.56
C SER A 27 2.41 25.30 -4.03
N GLU A 28 2.92 24.43 -4.89
CA GLU A 28 2.21 23.25 -5.40
C GLU A 28 2.25 22.07 -4.41
N LEU A 29 3.21 22.08 -3.48
CA LEU A 29 3.40 20.98 -2.54
C LEU A 29 2.54 21.13 -1.29
N VAL A 30 1.70 20.13 -1.00
CA VAL A 30 0.85 20.07 0.19
C VAL A 30 1.19 18.83 1.01
N HIS A 31 1.41 19.01 2.31
CA HIS A 31 1.62 17.89 3.22
C HIS A 31 0.29 17.14 3.45
N PHE A 32 0.25 15.84 3.22
CA PHE A 32 -0.96 15.04 3.34
C PHE A 32 -1.02 14.25 4.66
N GLY A 33 0.14 13.78 5.15
CA GLY A 33 0.25 13.06 6.43
C GLY A 33 1.47 12.14 6.49
N GLY A 34 2.10 12.03 7.64
CA GLY A 34 3.34 11.27 7.81
C GLY A 34 4.44 11.75 6.87
N SER A 35 4.96 10.88 6.02
CA SER A 35 5.96 11.20 4.99
C SER A 35 5.35 11.41 3.59
N THR A 36 4.02 11.53 3.50
CA THR A 36 3.30 11.65 2.23
C THR A 36 2.91 13.10 1.94
N TYR A 37 3.12 13.50 0.71
CA TYR A 37 2.71 14.79 0.15
C TYR A 37 1.74 14.59 -1.00
N CYS A 38 1.04 15.64 -1.40
CA CYS A 38 0.26 15.68 -2.64
C CYS A 38 0.49 17.01 -3.34
N THR A 39 0.06 17.11 -4.60
CA THR A 39 0.05 18.38 -5.31
C THR A 39 -1.24 19.13 -5.02
N ARG A 40 -1.17 20.46 -5.03
CA ARG A 40 -2.33 21.35 -4.77
C ARG A 40 -3.36 21.23 -5.90
N THR A 41 -2.89 21.15 -7.13
CA THR A 41 -3.75 21.05 -8.33
C THR A 41 -4.37 19.66 -8.49
N HIS A 42 -3.72 18.61 -7.95
CA HIS A 42 -4.18 17.22 -8.05
C HIS A 42 -4.03 16.53 -6.70
N ASP A 43 -5.03 16.65 -5.85
CA ASP A 43 -5.05 16.07 -4.49
C ASP A 43 -4.91 14.54 -4.46
N SER A 44 -5.34 13.85 -5.52
CA SER A 44 -5.16 12.41 -5.72
C SER A 44 -3.76 12.01 -6.22
N LEU A 45 -2.88 12.97 -6.57
CA LEU A 45 -1.48 12.71 -6.86
C LEU A 45 -0.69 12.68 -5.55
N LYS A 46 -0.26 11.49 -5.13
CA LYS A 46 0.50 11.29 -3.88
C LYS A 46 1.97 11.07 -4.17
N ILE A 47 2.80 11.67 -3.32
CA ILE A 47 4.27 11.59 -3.38
C ILE A 47 4.75 10.99 -2.07
N SER A 48 5.43 9.86 -2.13
CA SER A 48 5.97 9.17 -0.95
C SER A 48 7.12 8.24 -1.35
N ASN A 49 8.13 8.12 -0.49
CA ASN A 49 9.26 7.20 -0.67
C ASN A 49 9.97 7.34 -2.03
N GLY A 50 10.21 8.57 -2.50
CA GLY A 50 10.88 8.83 -3.77
C GLY A 50 10.10 8.41 -5.01
N LYS A 51 8.79 8.20 -4.88
CA LYS A 51 7.86 7.86 -5.97
C LYS A 51 6.62 8.73 -5.88
N TRP A 52 5.93 8.85 -7.00
CA TRP A 52 4.64 9.49 -7.06
C TRP A 52 3.64 8.64 -7.85
N CYS A 53 2.36 8.79 -7.53
CA CYS A 53 1.27 8.13 -8.22
C CYS A 53 0.05 9.05 -8.24
N TRP A 54 -0.53 9.24 -9.41
CA TRP A 54 -1.80 9.94 -9.60
C TRP A 54 -2.93 8.91 -9.67
N PHE A 55 -3.54 8.65 -8.54
CA PHE A 55 -4.50 7.56 -8.38
C PHE A 55 -5.72 7.67 -9.29
N SER A 56 -6.26 8.87 -9.50
CA SER A 56 -7.44 9.06 -10.36
C SER A 56 -7.17 8.81 -11.85
N ARG A 57 -5.90 8.85 -12.28
CA ARG A 57 -5.51 8.58 -13.66
C ARG A 57 -4.68 7.30 -13.85
N GLY A 58 -4.32 6.62 -12.78
CA GLY A 58 -3.54 5.38 -12.85
C GLY A 58 -2.12 5.55 -13.40
N ILE A 59 -1.56 6.77 -13.34
CA ILE A 59 -0.21 7.05 -13.82
C ILE A 59 0.74 7.38 -12.67
N GLY A 60 2.03 7.11 -12.86
CA GLY A 60 3.03 7.38 -11.83
C GLY A 60 4.45 7.37 -12.37
N GLY A 61 5.39 7.67 -11.45
CA GLY A 61 6.81 7.72 -11.78
C GLY A 61 7.70 7.82 -10.55
N LYS A 62 9.01 7.91 -10.81
CA LYS A 62 10.03 8.08 -9.76
C LYS A 62 10.71 9.44 -9.82
N THR A 63 10.64 10.11 -10.96
CA THR A 63 11.44 11.31 -11.24
C THR A 63 10.56 12.52 -11.49
N ALA A 64 11.11 13.70 -11.32
CA ALA A 64 10.48 14.95 -11.73
C ALA A 64 10.25 14.96 -13.25
N LEU A 65 11.16 14.37 -14.02
CA LEU A 65 11.04 14.25 -15.47
C LEU A 65 9.75 13.50 -15.86
N ASP A 66 9.46 12.37 -15.19
CA ASP A 66 8.21 11.64 -15.42
C ASP A 66 6.97 12.49 -15.16
N TYR A 67 7.01 13.32 -14.10
CA TYR A 67 5.91 14.22 -13.73
C TYR A 67 5.70 15.32 -14.77
N LEU A 68 6.77 16.00 -15.19
CA LEU A 68 6.69 17.06 -16.19
C LEU A 68 6.11 16.55 -17.52
N ILE A 69 6.50 15.35 -17.93
CA ILE A 69 6.01 14.75 -19.18
C ILE A 69 4.58 14.22 -19.05
N LYS A 70 4.30 13.43 -18.01
CA LYS A 70 3.04 12.68 -17.91
C LYS A 70 1.88 13.47 -17.29
N VAL A 71 2.18 14.45 -16.43
CA VAL A 71 1.17 15.23 -15.71
C VAL A 71 1.05 16.65 -16.27
N ARG A 72 2.20 17.29 -16.55
CA ARG A 72 2.26 18.66 -17.09
C ARG A 72 2.26 18.68 -18.60
N GLU A 73 2.35 17.51 -19.24
CA GLU A 73 2.33 17.33 -20.70
C GLU A 73 3.42 18.14 -21.43
N ILE A 74 4.55 18.42 -20.72
CA ILE A 74 5.68 19.15 -21.28
C ILE A 74 6.46 18.22 -22.22
N PRO A 75 6.87 18.68 -23.42
CA PRO A 75 7.68 17.91 -24.34
C PRO A 75 8.99 17.42 -23.68
N PHE A 76 9.41 16.19 -23.99
CA PHE A 76 10.57 15.56 -23.38
C PHE A 76 11.83 16.43 -23.37
N THR A 77 12.14 17.07 -24.50
CA THR A 77 13.32 17.94 -24.65
C THR A 77 13.27 19.14 -23.71
N GLU A 78 12.12 19.80 -23.66
CA GLU A 78 11.88 20.96 -22.80
C GLU A 78 11.91 20.56 -21.31
N ALA A 79 11.31 19.44 -20.94
CA ALA A 79 11.32 18.94 -19.57
C ALA A 79 12.74 18.62 -19.09
N VAL A 80 13.58 18.04 -19.95
CA VAL A 80 15.01 17.80 -19.65
C VAL A 80 15.77 19.12 -19.46
N GLU A 81 15.59 20.08 -20.35
CA GLU A 81 16.23 21.39 -20.27
C GLU A 81 15.81 22.15 -19.01
N MET A 82 14.53 22.11 -18.63
CA MET A 82 14.03 22.71 -17.40
C MET A 82 14.74 22.13 -16.16
N ILE A 83 14.84 20.81 -16.06
CA ILE A 83 15.48 20.18 -14.90
C ILE A 83 16.98 20.45 -14.88
N VAL A 84 17.67 20.31 -16.00
CA VAL A 84 19.12 20.49 -16.06
C VAL A 84 19.52 21.97 -15.94
N GLY A 85 18.74 22.89 -16.51
CA GLY A 85 18.94 24.33 -16.37
C GLY A 85 18.74 24.80 -14.91
N GLN A 86 17.84 24.20 -14.19
CA GLN A 86 17.61 24.47 -12.77
C GLN A 86 18.64 23.79 -11.85
N ALA A 87 19.22 22.65 -12.25
CA ALA A 87 20.19 21.88 -11.49
C ALA A 87 21.57 22.59 -11.32
N THR A 88 21.78 23.76 -11.88
CA THR A 88 22.96 24.61 -11.63
C THR A 88 22.96 25.20 -10.22
N ILE A 89 21.83 25.24 -9.54
CA ILE A 89 21.73 25.49 -8.10
C ILE A 89 21.71 24.09 -7.47
N GLN A 90 22.81 23.66 -6.81
CA GLN A 90 22.86 22.33 -6.18
C GLN A 90 21.61 22.10 -5.31
N PRO A 91 20.65 21.27 -5.72
CA PRO A 91 19.56 20.90 -4.85
C PRO A 91 20.12 20.06 -3.71
N PRO A 92 19.61 20.17 -2.47
CA PRO A 92 20.00 19.27 -1.41
C PRO A 92 19.73 17.85 -1.88
N THR A 93 20.80 17.07 -2.01
CA THR A 93 20.70 15.65 -2.38
C THR A 93 19.90 14.98 -1.28
N TYR A 94 18.62 14.69 -1.53
CA TYR A 94 17.85 13.85 -0.66
C TYR A 94 18.34 12.42 -0.88
N ALA A 95 19.43 12.09 -0.16
CA ALA A 95 19.83 10.70 -0.09
C ALA A 95 18.66 9.94 0.52
N PRO A 96 18.06 8.95 -0.16
CA PRO A 96 17.08 8.10 0.47
C PRO A 96 17.77 7.50 1.68
N VAL A 97 17.29 7.84 2.87
CA VAL A 97 17.80 7.22 4.11
C VAL A 97 17.63 5.72 3.89
N PRO A 98 18.71 4.93 3.86
CA PRO A 98 18.58 3.50 3.70
C PRO A 98 17.67 3.03 4.83
N LYS A 99 16.51 2.47 4.48
CA LYS A 99 15.66 1.82 5.46
C LYS A 99 16.54 0.77 6.12
N LYS A 100 16.97 1.00 7.37
CA LYS A 100 17.54 -0.06 8.17
C LYS A 100 16.52 -1.17 8.16
N ASP A 101 16.88 -2.31 7.57
CA ASP A 101 16.09 -3.55 7.66
C ASP A 101 16.16 -4.07 9.11
N THR A 102 15.65 -3.27 10.04
CA THR A 102 15.34 -3.77 11.38
C THR A 102 14.20 -4.76 11.19
N PRO A 103 14.34 -6.00 11.68
CA PRO A 103 13.27 -6.98 11.60
C PRO A 103 12.04 -6.37 12.26
N LYS A 104 11.03 -6.11 11.43
CA LYS A 104 9.78 -5.52 11.89
C LYS A 104 9.07 -6.55 12.73
N VAL A 105 8.83 -6.23 13.99
CA VAL A 105 8.00 -7.04 14.88
C VAL A 105 6.54 -6.75 14.52
N LEU A 106 5.77 -7.79 14.20
CA LEU A 106 4.34 -7.68 13.99
C LEU A 106 3.64 -7.29 15.29
N LEU A 107 2.94 -6.16 15.27
CA LEU A 107 2.17 -5.66 16.41
C LEU A 107 0.69 -5.95 16.16
N LEU A 108 0.21 -7.03 16.74
CA LEU A 108 -1.19 -7.42 16.68
C LEU A 108 -2.03 -6.63 17.71
N PRO A 109 -3.22 -6.13 17.35
CA PRO A 109 -4.14 -5.56 18.33
C PRO A 109 -4.61 -6.65 19.31
N PRO A 110 -4.90 -6.30 20.58
CA PRO A 110 -5.45 -7.23 21.54
C PRO A 110 -6.74 -7.88 21.02
N ALA A 111 -6.88 -9.17 21.29
CA ALA A 111 -8.10 -9.90 20.93
C ALA A 111 -9.22 -9.63 21.93
N SER A 112 -10.42 -9.40 21.45
CA SER A 112 -11.64 -9.36 22.25
C SER A 112 -11.93 -10.73 22.86
N ARG A 113 -12.63 -10.74 23.99
CA ARG A 113 -13.03 -11.99 24.69
C ARG A 113 -13.99 -12.84 23.86
N CYS A 114 -14.73 -12.23 22.95
CA CYS A 114 -15.65 -12.89 22.03
C CYS A 114 -15.53 -12.25 20.64
N ALA A 115 -15.97 -12.97 19.61
CA ALA A 115 -15.95 -12.50 18.23
C ALA A 115 -17.37 -12.21 17.69
N THR A 116 -18.29 -11.82 18.56
CA THR A 116 -19.72 -11.69 18.21
C THR A 116 -19.97 -10.70 17.10
N HIS A 117 -19.30 -9.52 17.14
CA HIS A 117 -19.49 -8.51 16.11
C HIS A 117 -18.83 -8.93 14.79
N ALA A 118 -17.64 -9.54 14.85
CA ALA A 118 -16.95 -10.07 13.67
C ALA A 118 -17.77 -11.16 12.97
N VAL A 119 -18.32 -12.09 13.75
CA VAL A 119 -19.21 -13.14 13.23
C VAL A 119 -20.45 -12.54 12.58
N SER A 120 -21.15 -11.64 13.28
CA SER A 120 -22.36 -10.98 12.75
C SER A 120 -22.04 -10.21 11.46
N TYR A 121 -20.93 -9.49 11.43
CA TYR A 121 -20.50 -8.73 10.26
C TYR A 121 -20.20 -9.64 9.06
N LEU A 122 -19.46 -10.72 9.24
CA LEU A 122 -19.09 -11.64 8.16
C LEU A 122 -20.30 -12.45 7.68
N SER A 123 -21.15 -12.94 8.60
CA SER A 123 -22.40 -13.61 8.23
C SER A 123 -23.35 -12.68 7.47
N GLY A 124 -23.43 -11.40 7.87
CA GLY A 124 -24.20 -10.38 7.14
C GLY A 124 -23.66 -10.08 5.75
N ARG A 125 -22.43 -10.46 5.44
CA ARG A 125 -21.82 -10.40 4.10
C ARG A 125 -21.98 -11.71 3.33
N GLY A 126 -22.71 -12.67 3.87
CA GLY A 126 -22.96 -13.96 3.26
C GLY A 126 -21.83 -14.99 3.45
N ILE A 127 -20.87 -14.76 4.35
CA ILE A 127 -19.85 -15.77 4.66
C ILE A 127 -20.47 -16.87 5.52
N ASP A 128 -20.22 -18.11 5.13
CA ASP A 128 -20.73 -19.28 5.84
C ASP A 128 -20.19 -19.36 7.26
N ARG A 129 -21.04 -19.77 8.18
CA ARG A 129 -20.71 -19.90 9.58
C ARG A 129 -19.56 -20.89 9.83
N GLU A 130 -19.56 -21.99 9.11
CA GLU A 130 -18.51 -23.02 9.24
C GLU A 130 -17.14 -22.48 8.86
N VAL A 131 -17.05 -21.66 7.81
CA VAL A 131 -15.82 -21.02 7.37
C VAL A 131 -15.34 -20.01 8.40
N ILE A 132 -16.24 -19.23 8.99
CA ILE A 132 -15.91 -18.27 10.05
C ILE A 132 -15.39 -19.01 11.28
N ASP A 133 -16.08 -20.05 11.74
CA ASP A 133 -15.73 -20.84 12.93
C ASP A 133 -14.37 -21.55 12.74
N PHE A 134 -14.09 -22.08 11.56
CA PHE A 134 -12.78 -22.62 11.20
C PHE A 134 -11.68 -21.57 11.34
N CYS A 135 -11.89 -20.37 10.79
CA CYS A 135 -10.89 -19.30 10.87
C CYS A 135 -10.67 -18.81 12.30
N LEU A 136 -11.72 -18.75 13.12
CA LEU A 136 -11.64 -18.43 14.55
C LEU A 136 -10.87 -19.50 15.32
N ALA A 137 -11.21 -20.78 15.11
CA ALA A 137 -10.58 -21.91 15.79
C ALA A 137 -9.09 -22.07 15.44
N THR A 138 -8.70 -21.73 14.22
CA THR A 138 -7.31 -21.80 13.74
C THR A 138 -6.51 -20.53 13.99
N GLY A 139 -7.08 -19.52 14.66
CA GLY A 139 -6.42 -18.24 14.93
C GLY A 139 -6.14 -17.40 13.68
N ARG A 140 -6.76 -17.73 12.54
CA ARG A 140 -6.63 -16.95 11.29
C ARG A 140 -7.49 -15.70 11.29
N LEU A 141 -8.49 -15.66 12.18
CA LEU A 141 -9.42 -14.57 12.33
C LEU A 141 -9.70 -14.35 13.82
N TYR A 142 -9.81 -13.10 14.22
CA TYR A 142 -10.35 -12.73 15.53
C TYR A 142 -10.95 -11.32 15.49
N GLU A 143 -11.68 -10.94 16.53
CA GLU A 143 -12.18 -9.57 16.73
C GLU A 143 -11.20 -8.80 17.62
N SER A 144 -10.81 -7.59 17.22
CA SER A 144 -9.95 -6.74 18.06
C SER A 144 -10.74 -6.15 19.22
N GLU A 145 -10.06 -6.06 20.39
CA GLU A 145 -10.57 -5.31 21.53
C GLU A 145 -10.51 -3.80 21.28
N GLY A 146 -11.36 -3.03 21.97
CA GLY A 146 -11.34 -1.57 21.98
C GLY A 146 -12.64 -0.95 21.48
N ARG A 147 -12.66 0.39 21.40
CA ARG A 147 -13.84 1.18 20.98
C ARG A 147 -14.32 0.85 19.57
N TYR A 148 -13.38 0.52 18.69
CA TYR A 148 -13.65 0.16 17.31
C TYR A 148 -13.34 -1.32 17.15
N HIS A 149 -14.37 -2.14 17.15
CA HIS A 149 -14.23 -3.55 16.83
C HIS A 149 -13.83 -3.72 15.38
N ASN A 150 -12.74 -4.43 15.12
CA ASN A 150 -12.31 -4.76 13.76
C ASN A 150 -12.23 -6.27 13.62
N VAL A 151 -12.53 -6.76 12.44
CA VAL A 151 -12.13 -8.11 12.04
C VAL A 151 -10.63 -8.06 11.73
N VAL A 152 -9.85 -8.90 12.40
CA VAL A 152 -8.41 -9.05 12.18
C VAL A 152 -8.17 -10.35 11.45
N PHE A 153 -7.62 -10.29 10.24
CA PHE A 153 -7.25 -11.45 9.43
C PHE A 153 -5.75 -11.66 9.55
N VAL A 154 -5.34 -12.83 10.01
CA VAL A 154 -3.94 -13.14 10.34
C VAL A 154 -3.36 -14.09 9.30
N GLY A 155 -2.20 -13.74 8.78
CA GLY A 155 -1.39 -14.61 7.94
C GLY A 155 -0.23 -15.20 8.73
N HIS A 156 -0.02 -16.50 8.57
CA HIS A 156 0.99 -17.29 9.29
C HIS A 156 2.08 -17.79 8.35
N ASP A 157 3.27 -17.97 8.88
CA ASP A 157 4.33 -18.70 8.18
C ASP A 157 4.14 -20.22 8.31
N GLN A 158 5.03 -20.97 7.68
CA GLN A 158 5.01 -22.44 7.68
C GLN A 158 5.15 -23.09 9.06
N TYR A 159 5.57 -22.32 10.07
CA TYR A 159 5.72 -22.77 11.46
C TYR A 159 4.53 -22.35 12.34
N GLY A 160 3.48 -21.77 11.75
CA GLY A 160 2.31 -21.29 12.46
C GLY A 160 2.50 -19.96 13.19
N LYS A 161 3.61 -19.26 12.95
CA LYS A 161 3.85 -17.95 13.56
C LYS A 161 3.16 -16.87 12.75
N ALA A 162 2.41 -15.99 13.42
CA ALA A 162 1.80 -14.82 12.80
C ALA A 162 2.86 -13.86 12.24
N ARG A 163 2.75 -13.51 10.96
CA ARG A 163 3.69 -12.64 10.24
C ARG A 163 3.00 -11.45 9.55
N TYR A 164 1.71 -11.53 9.37
CA TYR A 164 0.91 -10.53 8.70
C TYR A 164 -0.45 -10.40 9.39
N ALA A 165 -1.00 -9.19 9.43
CA ALA A 165 -2.40 -9.02 9.75
C ALA A 165 -2.97 -7.79 9.06
N ASN A 166 -4.18 -7.93 8.53
CA ASN A 166 -4.98 -6.82 8.07
C ASN A 166 -6.25 -6.66 8.90
N LEU A 167 -6.77 -5.44 8.91
CA LEU A 167 -7.90 -5.02 9.71
C LEU A 167 -9.04 -4.59 8.79
N ARG A 168 -10.24 -4.99 9.15
CA ARG A 168 -11.47 -4.52 8.52
C ARG A 168 -12.41 -3.97 9.58
N GLY A 169 -12.77 -2.69 9.47
CA GLY A 169 -13.72 -2.05 10.37
C GLY A 169 -15.11 -2.66 10.28
N ILE A 170 -15.72 -2.92 11.45
CA ILE A 170 -17.10 -3.35 11.56
C ILE A 170 -17.99 -2.11 11.61
N GLY A 171 -18.91 -1.96 10.64
CA GLY A 171 -19.75 -0.78 10.54
C GLY A 171 -19.05 0.50 10.04
N SER A 172 -17.86 0.36 9.44
CA SER A 172 -17.12 1.47 8.84
C SER A 172 -16.34 1.02 7.60
N ASP A 173 -15.88 1.99 6.80
CA ASP A 173 -15.04 1.71 5.62
C ASP A 173 -13.56 1.52 5.94
N PHE A 174 -13.21 1.47 7.24
CA PHE A 174 -11.82 1.33 7.67
C PHE A 174 -11.20 0.03 7.15
N LYS A 175 -10.03 0.19 6.54
CA LYS A 175 -9.13 -0.88 6.10
C LYS A 175 -7.70 -0.50 6.52
N GLY A 176 -6.98 -1.43 7.09
CA GLY A 176 -5.62 -1.18 7.54
C GLY A 176 -4.78 -2.44 7.61
N GLU A 177 -3.48 -2.25 7.76
CA GLU A 177 -2.53 -3.34 8.05
C GLU A 177 -1.87 -3.07 9.40
N CYS A 178 -1.61 -4.12 10.15
CA CYS A 178 -0.88 -4.01 11.42
C CYS A 178 0.57 -3.63 11.16
N ASN A 179 1.13 -2.78 12.03
CA ASN A 179 2.54 -2.43 11.97
C ASN A 179 3.41 -3.69 12.08
N GLY A 180 4.44 -3.75 11.25
CA GLY A 180 5.34 -4.90 11.22
C GLY A 180 4.86 -6.07 10.37
N SER A 181 3.70 -5.96 9.69
CA SER A 181 3.21 -6.97 8.75
C SER A 181 4.19 -7.24 7.61
N ASP A 182 4.39 -8.52 7.31
CA ASP A 182 5.16 -9.00 6.17
C ASP A 182 4.20 -9.57 5.12
N LYS A 183 4.03 -8.84 4.01
CA LYS A 183 3.08 -9.19 2.94
C LYS A 183 3.35 -10.52 2.24
N ARG A 184 4.51 -11.11 2.43
CA ARG A 184 4.83 -12.45 1.91
C ARG A 184 3.97 -13.54 2.56
N PHE A 185 3.41 -13.24 3.75
CA PHE A 185 2.58 -14.15 4.54
C PHE A 185 1.15 -13.63 4.66
N SER A 186 0.56 -13.16 3.55
CA SER A 186 -0.82 -12.66 3.57
C SER A 186 -1.80 -13.71 4.09
N PHE A 187 -2.99 -13.25 4.49
CA PHE A 187 -4.06 -14.14 4.94
C PHE A 187 -4.31 -15.26 3.93
N ASN A 188 -4.37 -16.48 4.40
CA ASN A 188 -4.57 -17.67 3.58
C ASN A 188 -5.35 -18.75 4.31
N ILE A 189 -6.02 -19.61 3.55
CA ILE A 189 -6.60 -20.88 4.01
C ILE A 189 -5.84 -21.98 3.26
N PRO A 190 -5.03 -22.80 3.96
CA PRO A 190 -4.29 -23.88 3.30
C PRO A 190 -5.25 -24.98 2.87
N ALA A 191 -5.01 -25.54 1.69
CA ALA A 191 -5.69 -26.70 1.19
C ALA A 191 -4.67 -27.85 1.09
N GLU A 192 -4.92 -28.94 1.81
CA GLU A 192 -4.09 -30.13 1.74
C GLU A 192 -4.18 -30.76 0.35
N ASN A 193 -3.01 -31.13 -0.21
CA ASN A 193 -2.89 -31.85 -1.48
C ASN A 193 -3.45 -31.13 -2.73
N SER A 194 -3.75 -29.82 -2.66
CA SER A 194 -4.18 -29.06 -3.83
C SER A 194 -2.99 -28.67 -4.71
N LYS A 195 -3.14 -28.85 -6.04
CA LYS A 195 -2.22 -28.34 -7.05
C LYS A 195 -2.68 -26.98 -7.62
N ILE A 196 -3.80 -26.46 -7.14
CA ILE A 196 -4.40 -25.21 -7.61
C ILE A 196 -4.22 -24.15 -6.52
N LEU A 197 -3.69 -22.99 -6.90
CA LEU A 197 -3.60 -21.82 -6.06
C LEU A 197 -4.65 -20.79 -6.53
N HIS A 198 -5.54 -20.41 -5.62
CA HIS A 198 -6.49 -19.33 -5.85
C HIS A 198 -5.98 -18.05 -5.20
N LEU A 199 -6.01 -16.94 -5.93
CA LEU A 199 -5.57 -15.61 -5.46
C LEU A 199 -6.76 -14.66 -5.44
N PHE A 200 -6.87 -13.87 -4.36
CA PHE A 200 -7.96 -12.94 -4.12
C PHE A 200 -7.43 -11.55 -3.75
N GLU A 201 -8.18 -10.50 -4.05
CA GLU A 201 -7.83 -9.13 -3.69
C GLU A 201 -7.96 -8.84 -2.19
N SER A 202 -8.89 -9.53 -1.51
CA SER A 202 -9.11 -9.36 -0.07
C SER A 202 -9.37 -10.68 0.65
N ALA A 203 -9.19 -10.68 1.98
CA ALA A 203 -9.52 -11.81 2.83
C ALA A 203 -11.02 -12.17 2.76
N ILE A 204 -11.90 -11.18 2.62
CA ILE A 204 -13.34 -11.40 2.51
C ILE A 204 -13.70 -12.12 1.21
N ASP A 205 -13.06 -11.77 0.09
CA ASP A 205 -13.29 -12.44 -1.19
C ASP A 205 -12.85 -13.91 -1.15
N LEU A 206 -11.73 -14.19 -0.45
CA LEU A 206 -11.29 -15.56 -0.20
C LEU A 206 -12.32 -16.33 0.62
N LEU A 207 -12.83 -15.75 1.72
CA LEU A 207 -13.85 -16.41 2.55
C LEU A 207 -15.16 -16.64 1.77
N SER A 208 -15.55 -15.72 0.90
CA SER A 208 -16.73 -15.86 0.05
C SER A 208 -16.57 -17.00 -0.97
N PHE A 209 -15.35 -17.24 -1.46
CA PHE A 209 -15.06 -18.34 -2.37
C PHE A 209 -15.16 -19.72 -1.68
N GLU A 210 -14.71 -19.82 -0.42
CA GLU A 210 -14.76 -21.07 0.34
C GLU A 210 -16.19 -21.61 0.56
N ILE A 211 -17.22 -20.74 0.51
CA ILE A 211 -18.64 -21.15 0.58
C ILE A 211 -18.97 -22.17 -0.51
N GLY A 212 -18.48 -21.97 -1.73
CA GLY A 212 -18.74 -22.89 -2.86
C GLY A 212 -18.04 -24.24 -2.73
N ARG A 213 -17.07 -24.40 -1.83
CA ARG A 213 -16.30 -25.65 -1.61
C ARG A 213 -16.83 -26.48 -0.44
N ALA A 214 -17.48 -25.86 0.53
CA ALA A 214 -18.06 -26.55 1.69
C ALA A 214 -19.30 -27.39 1.33
N HIS A 215 -19.88 -27.19 0.15
CA HIS A 215 -21.09 -27.86 -0.31
C HIS A 215 -20.88 -28.85 -1.48
N VAL A 216 -19.62 -29.24 -1.78
CA VAL A 216 -19.30 -30.21 -2.83
C VAL A 216 -18.76 -31.53 -2.25
#